data_206b4f49b0e3c40ab9c39d3ab3af9a97
#
_entry.id   206b4f49b0e3c40ab9c39d3ab3af9a97
#
_cell.length_a   1.000
_cell.length_b   1.000
_cell.length_c   1.000
_cell.angle_alpha   90.00
_cell.angle_beta   90.00
_cell.angle_gamma   90.00
#
_symmetry.space_group_name_H-M   'P 1'
#
loop_
_entity.id
_entity.type
_entity.pdbx_description
1 polymer ?
#
loop_
_entity_poly.entity_id
_entity_poly.type
_entity_poly.pdbx_seq_one_letter_code
_entity_poly.pdbx_strand_id
1 'polypeptide(L)'
;MLKEINSQFYRISLSWTRILPNGGNDTINQDGIDYYNNLINELLANDIQPFVTIYHWDLPQVLQETGGWVKDELIDYFLQFARVAFENFGDRVKHWMTFNEINQICEAGYSEGSFAPNIVNKGIGGYECTHRVLLAHAKAYRMYDEEFRPTQNGSVGIAIDTYFHEPRDPNSESDKQAAEVALIMNYGWYANPIMLGNYPEYMIERIRNLSLIEGRNKSRLPEFTPEQVELVKGTYDFLGLNHYSSDLSYFAGPNDGDNPSHWRDVGVQGYQPDEWGQSASGWLRVYPDGLRGILIWIKENYGNPPVLITENGFSDLDGLEDDGRINYIQEYLYATLEAIHEHQCNVIGYTYWSLMDNFEWNTGYTQRFGLYHVNFTDPERTRTPKKSSLVYKNIIDTRHIDWDFEPSKK
;
A
#
# COMPACT_ATOMS: atom_id res chain seq x y z
N MET A 1 20.06 0.60 -14.10
CA MET A 1 19.08 -0.35 -13.58
C MET A 1 17.76 -0.31 -14.34
N LEU A 2 16.92 0.73 -14.22
CA LEU A 2 15.59 0.78 -14.87
C LEU A 2 15.65 0.61 -16.39
N LYS A 3 16.59 1.28 -17.07
CA LYS A 3 16.84 1.06 -18.51
C LYS A 3 17.31 -0.35 -18.84
N GLU A 4 18.11 -0.95 -17.99
CA GLU A 4 18.62 -2.31 -18.18
C GLU A 4 17.50 -3.36 -18.19
N ILE A 5 16.45 -3.13 -17.40
CA ILE A 5 15.25 -3.99 -17.34
C ILE A 5 14.10 -3.50 -18.22
N ASN A 6 14.29 -2.43 -19.02
CA ASN A 6 13.29 -1.82 -19.90
C ASN A 6 11.97 -1.44 -19.17
N SER A 7 12.10 -0.91 -17.94
CA SER A 7 10.95 -0.46 -17.16
C SER A 7 10.25 0.72 -17.84
N GLN A 8 8.90 0.71 -17.94
CA GLN A 8 8.10 1.77 -18.51
C GLN A 8 7.82 2.90 -17.53
N PHE A 9 7.76 2.57 -16.25
CA PHE A 9 7.52 3.55 -15.18
C PHE A 9 8.28 3.17 -13.91
N TYR A 10 8.46 4.14 -13.04
CA TYR A 10 9.10 3.94 -11.75
C TYR A 10 8.31 4.63 -10.65
N ARG A 11 7.89 3.87 -9.64
CA ARG A 11 7.22 4.39 -8.47
C ARG A 11 8.23 4.82 -7.42
N ILE A 12 8.10 6.06 -6.96
CA ILE A 12 8.92 6.66 -5.90
C ILE A 12 8.02 7.30 -4.84
N SER A 13 8.57 7.59 -3.67
CA SER A 13 7.92 8.45 -2.68
C SER A 13 8.69 9.75 -2.46
N LEU A 14 7.96 10.81 -2.13
CA LEU A 14 8.55 12.05 -1.66
C LEU A 14 8.86 11.95 -0.18
N SER A 15 9.99 12.51 0.25
CA SER A 15 10.27 12.67 1.67
C SER A 15 9.75 14.02 2.14
N TRP A 16 8.71 13.97 2.99
CA TRP A 16 8.11 15.18 3.56
C TRP A 16 9.16 16.02 4.30
N THR A 17 9.95 15.38 5.14
CA THR A 17 11.02 16.06 5.91
C THR A 17 12.12 16.67 5.05
N ARG A 18 12.36 16.11 3.85
CA ARG A 18 13.35 16.66 2.91
C ARG A 18 12.84 17.92 2.23
N ILE A 19 11.54 18.00 1.94
CA ILE A 19 10.91 19.12 1.23
C ILE A 19 10.46 20.20 2.21
N LEU A 20 9.78 19.80 3.30
CA LEU A 20 9.25 20.70 4.34
C LEU A 20 9.78 20.27 5.72
N PRO A 21 11.01 20.65 6.09
CA PRO A 21 11.65 20.18 7.31
C PRO A 21 10.91 20.53 8.61
N ASN A 22 10.13 21.61 8.60
CA ASN A 22 9.28 22.05 9.71
C ASN A 22 7.82 21.56 9.59
N GLY A 23 7.54 20.73 8.59
CA GLY A 23 6.21 20.15 8.35
C GLY A 23 5.25 21.04 7.54
N GLY A 24 5.27 22.36 7.72
CA GLY A 24 4.48 23.32 6.96
C GLY A 24 5.24 23.97 5.81
N ASN A 25 4.53 24.72 4.96
CA ASN A 25 5.10 25.38 3.78
C ASN A 25 5.73 26.76 4.06
N ASP A 26 5.85 27.14 5.31
CA ASP A 26 6.58 28.34 5.77
C ASP A 26 8.09 28.25 5.52
N THR A 27 8.61 27.02 5.42
CA THR A 27 10.02 26.75 5.15
C THR A 27 10.14 25.62 4.12
N ILE A 28 10.31 26.00 2.85
CA ILE A 28 10.56 25.05 1.76
C ILE A 28 12.07 24.85 1.59
N ASN A 29 12.53 23.61 1.64
CA ASN A 29 13.91 23.26 1.35
C ASN A 29 14.11 23.09 -0.17
N GLN A 30 14.73 24.09 -0.80
CA GLN A 30 14.96 24.08 -2.23
C GLN A 30 15.85 22.91 -2.69
N ASP A 31 16.85 22.50 -1.92
CA ASP A 31 17.70 21.34 -2.25
C ASP A 31 16.86 20.04 -2.33
N GLY A 32 15.83 19.93 -1.47
CA GLY A 32 14.88 18.83 -1.50
C GLY A 32 14.03 18.83 -2.77
N ILE A 33 13.53 20.00 -3.19
CA ILE A 33 12.80 20.18 -4.45
C ILE A 33 13.70 19.84 -5.64
N ASP A 34 14.92 20.35 -5.66
CA ASP A 34 15.88 20.16 -6.75
C ASP A 34 16.28 18.69 -6.90
N TYR A 35 16.42 17.95 -5.79
CA TYR A 35 16.69 16.52 -5.81
C TYR A 35 15.58 15.77 -6.60
N TYR A 36 14.31 16.02 -6.29
CA TYR A 36 13.20 15.33 -6.99
C TYR A 36 13.02 15.85 -8.42
N ASN A 37 13.27 17.13 -8.70
CA ASN A 37 13.31 17.66 -10.05
C ASN A 37 14.34 16.93 -10.91
N ASN A 38 15.54 16.74 -10.39
CA ASN A 38 16.62 16.04 -11.10
C ASN A 38 16.23 14.57 -11.33
N LEU A 39 15.68 13.88 -10.33
CA LEU A 39 15.24 12.50 -10.48
C LEU A 39 14.13 12.35 -11.51
N ILE A 40 13.09 13.19 -11.46
CA ILE A 40 11.97 13.17 -12.40
C ILE A 40 12.46 13.47 -13.82
N ASN A 41 13.31 14.47 -13.99
CA ASN A 41 13.88 14.82 -15.28
C ASN A 41 14.72 13.68 -15.86
N GLU A 42 15.54 13.02 -15.03
CA GLU A 42 16.34 11.86 -15.45
C GLU A 42 15.46 10.68 -15.88
N LEU A 43 14.37 10.40 -15.16
CA LEU A 43 13.42 9.35 -15.56
C LEU A 43 12.81 9.67 -16.93
N LEU A 44 12.29 10.88 -17.12
CA LEU A 44 11.65 11.29 -18.37
C LEU A 44 12.65 11.36 -19.54
N ALA A 45 13.89 11.77 -19.30
CA ALA A 45 14.96 11.75 -20.33
C ALA A 45 15.30 10.33 -20.79
N ASN A 46 14.88 9.30 -20.05
CA ASN A 46 15.05 7.89 -20.39
C ASN A 46 13.72 7.20 -20.73
N ASP A 47 12.66 7.96 -21.06
CA ASP A 47 11.32 7.47 -21.41
C ASP A 47 10.65 6.64 -20.30
N ILE A 48 11.01 6.89 -19.01
CA ILE A 48 10.45 6.22 -17.84
C ILE A 48 9.49 7.19 -17.15
N GLN A 49 8.23 6.80 -16.99
CA GLN A 49 7.21 7.63 -16.35
C GLN A 49 7.38 7.62 -14.83
N PRO A 50 7.43 8.79 -14.16
CA PRO A 50 7.41 8.86 -12.72
C PRO A 50 5.99 8.65 -12.18
N PHE A 51 5.84 7.70 -11.25
CA PHE A 51 4.66 7.49 -10.41
C PHE A 51 5.03 7.90 -8.99
N VAL A 52 4.32 8.84 -8.41
CA VAL A 52 4.77 9.48 -7.18
C VAL A 52 3.79 9.27 -6.04
N THR A 53 4.27 8.65 -4.97
CA THR A 53 3.59 8.57 -3.68
C THR A 53 3.99 9.79 -2.85
N ILE A 54 3.00 10.59 -2.40
CA ILE A 54 3.25 11.81 -1.64
C ILE A 54 3.72 11.46 -0.22
N TYR A 55 3.04 10.54 0.46
CA TYR A 55 3.37 10.15 1.83
C TYR A 55 3.57 8.64 1.97
N HIS A 56 4.77 8.25 2.41
CA HIS A 56 5.15 6.85 2.66
C HIS A 56 5.78 6.71 4.05
N TRP A 57 5.00 7.11 5.09
CA TRP A 57 5.21 6.94 6.54
C TRP A 57 6.20 7.91 7.20
N ASP A 58 6.89 8.74 6.46
CA ASP A 58 7.96 9.64 6.92
C ASP A 58 7.46 11.00 7.44
N LEU A 59 6.59 10.96 8.46
CA LEU A 59 6.06 12.16 9.11
C LEU A 59 7.18 12.99 9.77
N PRO A 60 7.25 14.31 9.51
CA PRO A 60 8.15 15.20 10.26
C PRO A 60 7.94 15.09 11.77
N GLN A 61 9.03 14.90 12.53
CA GLN A 61 8.97 14.71 13.98
C GLN A 61 8.26 15.87 14.69
N VAL A 62 8.45 17.09 14.23
CA VAL A 62 7.77 18.28 14.78
C VAL A 62 6.25 18.20 14.70
N LEU A 63 5.69 17.55 13.68
CA LEU A 63 4.25 17.32 13.55
C LEU A 63 3.80 16.16 14.46
N GLN A 64 4.65 15.14 14.64
CA GLN A 64 4.35 14.08 15.58
C GLN A 64 4.31 14.59 17.03
N GLU A 65 5.17 15.52 17.41
CA GLU A 65 5.19 16.15 18.73
C GLU A 65 3.90 16.91 19.07
N THR A 66 3.15 17.39 18.05
CA THR A 66 1.83 18.00 18.24
C THR A 66 0.70 16.97 18.28
N GLY A 67 0.99 15.69 18.10
CA GLY A 67 0.06 14.56 18.17
C GLY A 67 -0.09 13.74 16.89
N GLY A 68 0.47 14.17 15.78
CA GLY A 68 0.49 13.42 14.52
C GLY A 68 -0.91 13.14 13.95
N TRP A 69 -1.10 11.97 13.31
CA TRP A 69 -2.32 11.62 12.57
C TRP A 69 -3.59 11.44 13.42
N VAL A 70 -3.52 11.58 14.74
CA VAL A 70 -4.72 11.62 15.60
C VAL A 70 -5.20 13.06 15.89
N LYS A 71 -4.66 14.05 15.17
CA LYS A 71 -5.02 15.47 15.26
C LYS A 71 -5.51 16.00 13.92
N ASP A 72 -6.58 16.82 13.96
CA ASP A 72 -7.22 17.36 12.75
C ASP A 72 -6.31 18.34 12.00
N GLU A 73 -5.44 19.04 12.72
CA GLU A 73 -4.49 20.01 12.15
C GLU A 73 -3.52 19.33 11.16
N LEU A 74 -3.26 18.04 11.32
CA LEU A 74 -2.36 17.34 10.40
C LEU A 74 -2.91 17.21 8.99
N ILE A 75 -4.23 17.24 8.84
CA ILE A 75 -4.88 17.28 7.53
C ILE A 75 -4.41 18.51 6.74
N ASP A 76 -4.39 19.68 7.38
CA ASP A 76 -4.01 20.92 6.72
C ASP A 76 -2.50 20.98 6.41
N TYR A 77 -1.65 20.40 7.27
CA TYR A 77 -0.21 20.25 6.98
C TYR A 77 0.02 19.32 5.79
N PHE A 78 -0.72 18.23 5.70
CA PHE A 78 -0.62 17.33 4.55
C PHE A 78 -1.07 18.01 3.26
N LEU A 79 -2.13 18.82 3.29
CA LEU A 79 -2.58 19.59 2.12
C LEU A 79 -1.52 20.58 1.66
N GLN A 80 -0.81 21.24 2.58
CA GLN A 80 0.32 22.12 2.23
C GLN A 80 1.43 21.32 1.54
N PHE A 81 1.77 20.14 2.04
CA PHE A 81 2.79 19.28 1.43
C PHE A 81 2.35 18.78 0.04
N ALA A 82 1.11 18.30 -0.09
CA ALA A 82 0.57 17.87 -1.38
C ALA A 82 0.54 19.02 -2.41
N ARG A 83 0.16 20.23 -1.98
CA ARG A 83 0.19 21.42 -2.83
C ARG A 83 1.59 21.73 -3.34
N VAL A 84 2.58 21.74 -2.45
CA VAL A 84 3.99 21.96 -2.84
C VAL A 84 4.45 20.89 -3.83
N ALA A 85 4.04 19.64 -3.66
CA ALA A 85 4.35 18.56 -4.60
C ALA A 85 3.72 18.81 -5.99
N PHE A 86 2.43 19.14 -6.03
CA PHE A 86 1.70 19.43 -7.28
C PHE A 86 2.24 20.65 -8.01
N GLU A 87 2.58 21.72 -7.30
CA GLU A 87 3.13 22.95 -7.87
C GLU A 87 4.52 22.74 -8.48
N ASN A 88 5.38 21.94 -7.85
CA ASN A 88 6.78 21.78 -8.27
C ASN A 88 7.01 20.65 -9.27
N PHE A 89 6.13 19.63 -9.31
CA PHE A 89 6.37 18.42 -10.09
C PHE A 89 5.21 18.06 -11.03
N GLY A 90 4.01 18.61 -10.86
CA GLY A 90 2.80 18.18 -11.56
C GLY A 90 2.77 18.54 -13.05
N ASP A 91 3.63 19.41 -13.50
CA ASP A 91 3.87 19.64 -14.94
C ASP A 91 4.38 18.37 -15.64
N ARG A 92 5.13 17.52 -14.93
CA ARG A 92 5.82 16.32 -15.42
C ARG A 92 5.27 15.01 -14.83
N VAL A 93 4.88 14.99 -13.55
CA VAL A 93 4.28 13.82 -12.90
C VAL A 93 2.79 13.75 -13.22
N LYS A 94 2.36 12.60 -13.77
CA LYS A 94 0.97 12.38 -14.20
C LYS A 94 0.22 11.33 -13.36
N HIS A 95 0.92 10.65 -12.46
CA HIS A 95 0.33 9.61 -11.63
C HIS A 95 0.75 9.78 -10.17
N TRP A 96 -0.23 10.12 -9.34
CA TRP A 96 -0.05 10.42 -7.94
C TRP A 96 -0.74 9.40 -7.05
N MET A 97 -0.09 9.04 -5.96
CA MET A 97 -0.71 8.35 -4.82
C MET A 97 -0.56 9.23 -3.59
N THR A 98 -1.64 9.52 -2.91
CA THR A 98 -1.61 10.40 -1.74
C THR A 98 -0.90 9.74 -0.56
N PHE A 99 -1.29 8.52 -0.23
CA PHE A 99 -0.77 7.72 0.88
C PHE A 99 -0.37 6.33 0.41
N ASN A 100 0.60 5.76 1.11
CA ASN A 100 0.93 4.35 1.05
C ASN A 100 0.48 3.66 2.33
N GLU A 101 -0.39 2.62 2.20
CA GLU A 101 -0.74 1.66 3.26
C GLU A 101 -1.24 2.32 4.56
N ILE A 102 -2.49 2.75 4.54
CA ILE A 102 -3.13 3.38 5.72
C ILE A 102 -3.06 2.48 6.95
N ASN A 103 -3.17 1.16 6.76
CA ASN A 103 -3.06 0.18 7.83
C ASN A 103 -1.73 0.31 8.58
N GLN A 104 -0.62 0.39 7.85
CA GLN A 104 0.71 0.51 8.45
C GLN A 104 0.91 1.87 9.12
N ILE A 105 0.38 2.94 8.52
CA ILE A 105 0.41 4.27 9.14
C ILE A 105 -0.36 4.25 10.46
N CYS A 106 -1.59 3.74 10.44
CA CYS A 106 -2.56 3.98 11.51
C CYS A 106 -2.67 2.83 12.51
N GLU A 107 -2.90 1.60 12.05
CA GLU A 107 -3.04 0.48 12.99
C GLU A 107 -1.66 0.09 13.56
N ALA A 108 -0.66 -0.09 12.71
CA ALA A 108 0.67 -0.42 13.18
C ALA A 108 1.36 0.75 13.93
N GLY A 109 1.14 2.02 13.50
CA GLY A 109 1.78 3.19 14.08
C GLY A 109 1.10 3.75 15.33
N TYR A 110 -0.26 3.86 15.32
CA TYR A 110 -1.03 4.56 16.35
C TYR A 110 -1.95 3.65 17.18
N SER A 111 -1.99 2.35 16.91
CA SER A 111 -2.78 1.37 17.66
C SER A 111 -1.90 0.30 18.30
N GLU A 112 -1.20 -0.51 17.49
CA GLU A 112 -0.36 -1.59 17.95
C GLU A 112 1.05 -1.12 18.42
N GLY A 113 1.53 0.01 17.91
CA GLY A 113 2.85 0.55 18.23
C GLY A 113 4.01 -0.28 17.66
N SER A 114 3.78 -1.05 16.59
CA SER A 114 4.80 -1.88 15.94
C SER A 114 5.69 -1.10 14.96
N PHE A 115 5.17 -0.01 14.39
CA PHE A 115 5.91 0.95 13.57
C PHE A 115 5.91 2.35 14.19
N ALA A 116 6.75 3.23 13.67
CA ALA A 116 6.75 4.64 14.09
C ALA A 116 5.35 5.26 13.88
N PRO A 117 4.87 6.07 14.82
CA PRO A 117 5.54 6.63 15.99
C PRO A 117 5.53 5.74 17.24
N ASN A 118 5.22 4.45 17.14
CA ASN A 118 5.19 3.47 18.23
C ASN A 118 4.18 3.82 19.34
N ILE A 119 3.02 4.33 18.98
CA ILE A 119 1.95 4.66 19.94
C ILE A 119 1.06 3.44 20.14
N VAL A 120 0.91 3.00 21.37
CA VAL A 120 0.00 1.93 21.74
C VAL A 120 -1.30 2.54 22.25
N ASN A 121 -2.35 2.46 21.42
CA ASN A 121 -3.72 2.89 21.75
C ASN A 121 -4.73 1.99 21.02
N LYS A 122 -4.68 0.70 21.38
CA LYS A 122 -5.39 -0.39 20.71
C LYS A 122 -6.89 -0.17 20.57
N GLY A 123 -7.39 -0.41 19.36
CA GLY A 123 -8.80 -0.29 19.04
C GLY A 123 -9.38 1.13 19.13
N ILE A 124 -8.53 2.16 19.20
CA ILE A 124 -8.92 3.58 19.21
C ILE A 124 -8.03 4.36 18.25
N GLY A 125 -6.71 4.36 18.48
CA GLY A 125 -5.78 5.18 17.75
C GLY A 125 -5.75 4.91 16.25
N GLY A 126 -5.85 3.64 15.85
CA GLY A 126 -5.96 3.23 14.46
C GLY A 126 -7.20 3.79 13.77
N TYR A 127 -8.37 3.76 14.44
CA TYR A 127 -9.62 4.31 13.90
C TYR A 127 -9.57 5.84 13.77
N GLU A 128 -9.05 6.52 14.79
CA GLU A 128 -8.92 7.97 14.78
C GLU A 128 -7.94 8.46 13.70
N CYS A 129 -6.81 7.78 13.55
CA CYS A 129 -5.81 8.06 12.52
C CYS A 129 -6.39 7.83 11.12
N THR A 130 -7.00 6.66 10.86
CA THR A 130 -7.57 6.30 9.57
C THR A 130 -8.62 7.30 9.11
N HIS A 131 -9.49 7.75 10.03
CA HIS A 131 -10.51 8.75 9.71
C HIS A 131 -9.88 10.03 9.15
N ARG A 132 -8.81 10.51 9.77
CA ARG A 132 -8.10 11.72 9.35
C ARG A 132 -7.29 11.54 8.07
N VAL A 133 -6.65 10.39 7.91
CA VAL A 133 -5.92 10.06 6.67
C VAL A 133 -6.87 10.01 5.47
N LEU A 134 -8.06 9.42 5.63
CA LEU A 134 -9.10 9.40 4.58
C LEU A 134 -9.60 10.80 4.23
N LEU A 135 -9.81 11.68 5.23
CA LEU A 135 -10.18 13.08 4.99
C LEU A 135 -9.05 13.86 4.32
N ALA A 136 -7.79 13.63 4.74
CA ALA A 136 -6.63 14.27 4.11
C ALA A 136 -6.47 13.84 2.65
N HIS A 137 -6.62 12.53 2.37
CA HIS A 137 -6.65 12.00 1.01
C HIS A 137 -7.73 12.69 0.16
N ALA A 138 -8.96 12.71 0.65
CA ALA A 138 -10.09 13.27 -0.09
C ALA A 138 -9.91 14.77 -0.38
N LYS A 139 -9.48 15.54 0.60
CA LYS A 139 -9.19 16.96 0.40
C LYS A 139 -8.05 17.19 -0.60
N ALA A 140 -6.99 16.38 -0.55
CA ALA A 140 -5.89 16.48 -1.52
C ALA A 140 -6.34 16.11 -2.93
N TYR A 141 -7.19 15.07 -3.08
CA TYR A 141 -7.80 14.69 -4.35
C TYR A 141 -8.64 15.85 -4.93
N ARG A 142 -9.55 16.44 -4.11
CA ARG A 142 -10.41 17.55 -4.54
C ARG A 142 -9.58 18.78 -4.90
N MET A 143 -8.58 19.12 -4.11
CA MET A 143 -7.64 20.20 -4.41
C MET A 143 -6.95 19.96 -5.76
N TYR A 144 -6.47 18.73 -6.03
CA TYR A 144 -5.87 18.42 -7.32
C TYR A 144 -6.87 18.55 -8.46
N ASP A 145 -8.07 18.03 -8.28
CA ASP A 145 -9.13 18.02 -9.29
C ASP A 145 -9.56 19.43 -9.68
N GLU A 146 -9.74 20.30 -8.70
CA GLU A 146 -10.24 21.67 -8.90
C GLU A 146 -9.14 22.62 -9.39
N GLU A 147 -7.93 22.55 -8.81
CA GLU A 147 -6.92 23.58 -9.03
C GLU A 147 -5.81 23.14 -10.02
N PHE A 148 -5.44 21.87 -10.05
CA PHE A 148 -4.28 21.39 -10.81
C PHE A 148 -4.63 20.56 -12.04
N ARG A 149 -5.64 19.71 -11.97
CA ARG A 149 -6.02 18.83 -13.08
C ARG A 149 -6.28 19.56 -14.39
N PRO A 150 -6.94 20.72 -14.42
CA PRO A 150 -7.19 21.45 -15.67
C PRO A 150 -5.93 21.79 -16.48
N THR A 151 -4.79 21.94 -15.81
CA THR A 151 -3.51 22.30 -16.46
C THR A 151 -2.51 21.15 -16.49
N GLN A 152 -2.57 20.27 -15.50
CA GLN A 152 -1.59 19.17 -15.36
C GLN A 152 -2.06 17.86 -15.99
N ASN A 153 -3.37 17.62 -16.09
CA ASN A 153 -3.99 16.44 -16.72
C ASN A 153 -3.43 15.13 -16.17
N GLY A 154 -3.32 15.01 -14.84
CA GLY A 154 -2.84 13.81 -14.14
C GLY A 154 -3.98 13.03 -13.48
N SER A 155 -3.63 11.90 -12.88
CA SER A 155 -4.50 11.02 -12.10
C SER A 155 -4.01 10.89 -10.67
N VAL A 156 -4.96 10.75 -9.74
CA VAL A 156 -4.69 10.62 -8.30
C VAL A 156 -5.38 9.38 -7.76
N GLY A 157 -4.62 8.55 -7.05
CA GLY A 157 -5.10 7.38 -6.35
C GLY A 157 -4.56 7.31 -4.92
N ILE A 158 -4.72 6.16 -4.31
CA ILE A 158 -4.20 5.82 -2.99
C ILE A 158 -3.78 4.35 -2.98
N ALA A 159 -2.67 4.01 -2.33
CA ALA A 159 -2.21 2.63 -2.22
C ALA A 159 -2.72 2.00 -0.92
N ILE A 160 -3.46 0.91 -1.04
CA ILE A 160 -4.06 0.14 0.06
C ILE A 160 -3.40 -1.23 0.08
N ASP A 161 -2.92 -1.63 1.25
CA ASP A 161 -2.37 -2.96 1.50
C ASP A 161 -3.44 -3.92 2.03
N THR A 162 -3.31 -5.19 1.67
CA THR A 162 -4.14 -6.24 2.25
C THR A 162 -3.54 -7.63 2.02
N TYR A 163 -3.85 -8.54 2.94
CA TYR A 163 -3.88 -9.97 2.65
C TYR A 163 -5.18 -10.31 1.92
N PHE A 164 -5.14 -11.30 1.05
CA PHE A 164 -6.38 -11.95 0.64
C PHE A 164 -6.75 -13.01 1.67
N HIS A 165 -8.03 -13.18 1.94
CA HIS A 165 -8.54 -14.11 2.92
C HIS A 165 -9.34 -15.21 2.21
N GLU A 166 -8.83 -16.44 2.28
CA GLU A 166 -9.51 -17.64 1.81
C GLU A 166 -10.23 -18.33 2.98
N PRO A 167 -11.36 -19.01 2.78
CA PRO A 167 -11.93 -19.86 3.80
C PRO A 167 -10.98 -21.01 4.13
N ARG A 168 -10.72 -21.26 5.42
CA ARG A 168 -9.91 -22.40 5.86
C ARG A 168 -10.44 -23.74 5.33
N ASP A 169 -11.76 -23.92 5.37
CA ASP A 169 -12.47 -25.01 4.69
C ASP A 169 -13.42 -24.43 3.66
N PRO A 170 -13.16 -24.64 2.34
CA PRO A 170 -13.99 -24.09 1.27
C PRO A 170 -15.42 -24.63 1.26
N ASN A 171 -15.72 -25.70 2.00
CA ASN A 171 -17.05 -26.26 2.16
C ASN A 171 -17.80 -25.72 3.42
N SER A 172 -17.09 -25.00 4.30
CA SER A 172 -17.65 -24.41 5.52
C SER A 172 -18.24 -23.02 5.23
N GLU A 173 -19.55 -22.87 5.33
CA GLU A 173 -20.20 -21.57 5.20
C GLU A 173 -19.73 -20.57 6.27
N SER A 174 -19.38 -21.07 7.46
CA SER A 174 -18.80 -20.23 8.53
C SER A 174 -17.42 -19.69 8.14
N ASP A 175 -16.57 -20.50 7.54
CA ASP A 175 -15.21 -20.08 7.14
C ASP A 175 -15.28 -19.13 5.93
N LYS A 176 -16.24 -19.33 5.00
CA LYS A 176 -16.52 -18.38 3.90
C LYS A 176 -16.96 -17.02 4.44
N GLN A 177 -17.87 -17.01 5.42
CA GLN A 177 -18.29 -15.77 6.07
C GLN A 177 -17.12 -15.11 6.81
N ALA A 178 -16.25 -15.87 7.45
CA ALA A 178 -15.07 -15.34 8.12
C ALA A 178 -14.11 -14.66 7.14
N ALA A 179 -13.84 -15.29 6.00
CA ALA A 179 -13.00 -14.72 4.94
C ALA A 179 -13.59 -13.40 4.41
N GLU A 180 -14.88 -13.36 4.13
CA GLU A 180 -15.57 -12.14 3.69
C GLU A 180 -15.53 -11.04 4.75
N VAL A 181 -15.80 -11.36 6.02
CA VAL A 181 -15.70 -10.41 7.13
C VAL A 181 -14.29 -9.84 7.26
N ALA A 182 -13.26 -10.67 7.10
CA ALA A 182 -11.88 -10.22 7.14
C ALA A 182 -11.57 -9.21 6.02
N LEU A 183 -12.02 -9.46 4.79
CA LEU A 183 -11.85 -8.53 3.66
C LEU A 183 -12.61 -7.21 3.88
N ILE A 184 -13.85 -7.27 4.36
CA ILE A 184 -14.66 -6.10 4.68
C ILE A 184 -13.99 -5.25 5.78
N MET A 185 -13.50 -5.89 6.84
CA MET A 185 -12.95 -5.20 8.02
C MET A 185 -11.51 -4.70 7.79
N ASN A 186 -10.74 -5.31 6.88
CA ASN A 186 -9.38 -4.89 6.55
C ASN A 186 -9.36 -4.00 5.30
N TYR A 187 -9.55 -4.56 4.12
CA TYR A 187 -9.52 -3.78 2.86
C TYR A 187 -10.71 -2.80 2.75
N GLY A 188 -11.91 -3.27 3.06
CA GLY A 188 -13.13 -2.47 3.01
C GLY A 188 -13.09 -1.25 3.94
N TRP A 189 -12.41 -1.34 5.07
CA TRP A 189 -12.22 -0.21 5.99
C TRP A 189 -11.67 1.03 5.29
N TYR A 190 -10.74 0.85 4.34
CA TYR A 190 -10.11 1.95 3.61
C TYR A 190 -10.79 2.22 2.26
N ALA A 191 -11.10 1.16 1.50
CA ALA A 191 -11.65 1.29 0.17
C ALA A 191 -13.11 1.78 0.16
N ASN A 192 -13.94 1.31 1.10
CA ASN A 192 -15.37 1.64 1.11
C ASN A 192 -15.66 3.14 1.25
N PRO A 193 -15.01 3.90 2.17
CA PRO A 193 -15.19 5.35 2.22
C PRO A 193 -14.82 6.04 0.90
N ILE A 194 -13.72 5.67 0.29
CA ILE A 194 -13.23 6.26 -0.96
C ILE A 194 -14.19 5.97 -2.12
N MET A 195 -14.68 4.74 -2.21
CA MET A 195 -15.54 4.28 -3.29
C MET A 195 -17.01 4.69 -3.10
N LEU A 196 -17.54 4.49 -1.89
CA LEU A 196 -18.96 4.55 -1.59
C LEU A 196 -19.34 5.67 -0.61
N GLY A 197 -18.38 6.33 0.04
CA GLY A 197 -18.54 7.51 0.89
C GLY A 197 -18.61 7.24 2.38
N ASN A 198 -18.70 5.97 2.83
CA ASN A 198 -18.76 5.65 4.26
C ASN A 198 -18.02 4.35 4.56
N TYR A 199 -17.76 4.08 5.82
CA TYR A 199 -17.29 2.77 6.27
C TYR A 199 -18.29 1.66 5.92
N PRO A 200 -17.84 0.39 5.80
CA PRO A 200 -18.76 -0.74 5.63
C PRO A 200 -19.79 -0.78 6.78
N GLU A 201 -21.06 -1.01 6.44
CA GLU A 201 -22.14 -1.05 7.43
C GLU A 201 -21.88 -2.09 8.53
N TYR A 202 -21.41 -3.27 8.12
CA TYR A 202 -20.98 -4.32 9.05
C TYR A 202 -19.95 -3.82 10.07
N MET A 203 -18.96 -3.06 9.64
CA MET A 203 -17.91 -2.48 10.50
C MET A 203 -18.50 -1.46 11.47
N ILE A 204 -19.36 -0.56 10.98
CA ILE A 204 -20.02 0.47 11.80
C ILE A 204 -20.83 -0.18 12.94
N GLU A 205 -21.69 -1.14 12.58
CA GLU A 205 -22.54 -1.82 13.55
C GLU A 205 -21.76 -2.64 14.55
N ARG A 206 -20.78 -3.39 14.07
CA ARG A 206 -19.97 -4.26 14.91
C ARG A 206 -19.17 -3.47 15.94
N ILE A 207 -18.44 -2.43 15.51
CA ILE A 207 -17.60 -1.64 16.43
C ILE A 207 -18.49 -0.85 17.41
N ARG A 208 -19.64 -0.35 16.96
CA ARG A 208 -20.62 0.30 17.85
C ARG A 208 -21.09 -0.66 18.94
N ASN A 209 -21.49 -1.88 18.56
CA ASN A 209 -21.98 -2.88 19.50
C ASN A 209 -20.89 -3.29 20.51
N LEU A 210 -19.68 -3.54 20.05
CA LEU A 210 -18.54 -3.84 20.92
C LEU A 210 -18.22 -2.69 21.86
N SER A 211 -18.27 -1.45 21.39
CA SER A 211 -18.05 -0.26 22.21
C SER A 211 -19.11 -0.14 23.33
N LEU A 212 -20.37 -0.45 23.03
CA LEU A 212 -21.44 -0.46 24.03
C LEU A 212 -21.22 -1.57 25.08
N ILE A 213 -20.82 -2.77 24.67
CA ILE A 213 -20.47 -3.88 25.58
C ILE A 213 -19.30 -3.48 26.49
N GLU A 214 -18.34 -2.68 26.00
CA GLU A 214 -17.24 -2.12 26.77
C GLU A 214 -17.68 -0.99 27.73
N GLY A 215 -18.96 -0.64 27.78
CA GLY A 215 -19.49 0.42 28.61
C GLY A 215 -19.25 1.84 28.11
N ARG A 216 -18.92 2.00 26.84
CA ARG A 216 -18.73 3.30 26.20
C ARG A 216 -20.07 3.89 25.76
N ASN A 217 -20.18 5.21 25.81
CA ASN A 217 -21.36 5.94 25.34
C ASN A 217 -21.37 6.19 23.82
N LYS A 218 -20.25 5.98 23.14
CA LYS A 218 -20.07 6.19 21.70
C LYS A 218 -19.22 5.06 21.08
N SER A 219 -19.40 4.86 19.78
CA SER A 219 -18.52 3.99 19.00
C SER A 219 -17.07 4.45 19.08
N ARG A 220 -16.13 3.51 19.07
CA ARG A 220 -14.70 3.79 18.91
C ARG A 220 -14.35 4.18 17.48
N LEU A 221 -15.13 3.71 16.50
CA LEU A 221 -15.02 4.13 15.12
C LEU A 221 -15.63 5.53 14.97
N PRO A 222 -14.87 6.54 14.51
CA PRO A 222 -15.43 7.86 14.22
C PRO A 222 -16.50 7.78 13.12
N GLU A 223 -17.48 8.65 13.17
CA GLU A 223 -18.54 8.76 12.18
C GLU A 223 -18.24 9.88 11.20
N PHE A 224 -18.42 9.65 9.90
CA PHE A 224 -18.40 10.70 8.90
C PHE A 224 -19.68 11.53 8.98
N THR A 225 -19.55 12.87 8.97
CA THR A 225 -20.70 13.74 8.75
C THR A 225 -21.22 13.61 7.32
N PRO A 226 -22.48 14.01 7.02
CA PRO A 226 -22.98 13.99 5.64
C PRO A 226 -22.07 14.72 4.65
N GLU A 227 -21.49 15.83 5.06
CA GLU A 227 -20.54 16.62 4.23
C GLU A 227 -19.23 15.86 4.01
N GLN A 228 -18.75 15.14 5.00
CA GLN A 228 -17.56 14.30 4.88
C GLN A 228 -17.81 13.06 4.00
N VAL A 229 -19.01 12.47 4.06
CA VAL A 229 -19.42 11.38 3.14
C VAL A 229 -19.31 11.84 1.69
N GLU A 230 -19.87 13.02 1.35
CA GLU A 230 -19.78 13.58 0.00
C GLU A 230 -18.34 13.96 -0.37
N LEU A 231 -17.54 14.42 0.60
CA LEU A 231 -16.15 14.78 0.38
C LEU A 231 -15.31 13.55 -0.02
N VAL A 232 -15.43 12.44 0.72
CA VAL A 232 -14.58 11.25 0.51
C VAL A 232 -15.02 10.37 -0.66
N LYS A 233 -16.31 10.37 -0.98
CA LYS A 233 -16.87 9.54 -2.03
C LYS A 233 -16.31 9.88 -3.41
N GLY A 234 -15.83 8.86 -4.12
CA GLY A 234 -15.34 9.01 -5.50
C GLY A 234 -13.99 9.74 -5.60
N THR A 235 -13.18 9.75 -4.56
CA THR A 235 -11.87 10.42 -4.55
C THR A 235 -10.75 9.50 -5.05
N TYR A 236 -10.91 8.96 -6.24
CA TYR A 236 -9.92 8.12 -6.91
C TYR A 236 -10.05 8.18 -8.42
N ASP A 237 -8.94 8.14 -9.13
CA ASP A 237 -8.88 7.85 -10.56
C ASP A 237 -8.46 6.38 -10.79
N PHE A 238 -7.75 5.80 -9.82
CA PHE A 238 -7.38 4.39 -9.72
C PHE A 238 -7.17 4.00 -8.26
N LEU A 239 -7.31 2.71 -7.96
CA LEU A 239 -6.91 2.13 -6.68
C LEU A 239 -5.51 1.53 -6.81
N GLY A 240 -4.59 1.92 -5.93
CA GLY A 240 -3.32 1.23 -5.74
C GLY A 240 -3.53 0.02 -4.82
N LEU A 241 -3.01 -1.13 -5.21
CA LEU A 241 -3.05 -2.36 -4.44
C LEU A 241 -1.64 -2.82 -4.09
N ASN A 242 -1.33 -2.90 -2.80
CA ASN A 242 -0.16 -3.59 -2.29
C ASN A 242 -0.59 -4.98 -1.79
N HIS A 243 -0.11 -6.02 -2.44
CA HIS A 243 -0.46 -7.39 -2.09
C HIS A 243 0.76 -8.30 -2.18
N TYR A 244 1.02 -9.06 -1.14
CA TYR A 244 2.18 -9.94 -1.04
C TYR A 244 1.84 -11.38 -0.70
N SER A 245 0.80 -11.60 0.12
CA SER A 245 0.46 -12.90 0.65
C SER A 245 -1.03 -12.98 1.03
N SER A 246 -1.46 -14.13 1.52
CA SER A 246 -2.84 -14.42 1.89
C SER A 246 -2.91 -15.23 3.18
N ASP A 247 -4.11 -15.35 3.75
CA ASP A 247 -4.38 -16.18 4.93
C ASP A 247 -5.55 -17.14 4.68
N LEU A 248 -5.52 -18.31 5.28
CA LEU A 248 -6.69 -19.16 5.48
C LEU A 248 -7.44 -18.72 6.73
N SER A 249 -8.71 -18.35 6.59
CA SER A 249 -9.48 -17.63 7.58
C SER A 249 -10.63 -18.43 8.16
N TYR A 250 -10.90 -18.23 9.46
CA TYR A 250 -12.02 -18.80 10.19
C TYR A 250 -12.38 -17.90 11.38
N PHE A 251 -13.62 -17.96 11.89
CA PHE A 251 -13.99 -17.17 13.05
C PHE A 251 -13.18 -17.57 14.28
N ALA A 252 -12.63 -16.56 14.94
CA ALA A 252 -12.09 -16.72 16.27
C ALA A 252 -13.20 -17.10 17.23
N GLY A 253 -12.91 -17.98 18.18
CA GLY A 253 -13.77 -18.17 19.34
C GLY A 253 -13.92 -16.85 20.13
N PRO A 254 -14.75 -16.83 21.20
CA PRO A 254 -14.84 -15.66 22.06
C PRO A 254 -13.45 -15.22 22.49
N ASN A 255 -13.07 -14.01 22.11
CA ASN A 255 -11.80 -13.44 22.51
C ASN A 255 -12.02 -12.72 23.84
N ASP A 256 -11.65 -13.39 24.95
CA ASP A 256 -11.84 -12.92 26.32
C ASP A 256 -10.82 -11.84 26.74
N GLY A 257 -10.05 -11.29 25.78
CA GLY A 257 -9.12 -10.20 26.05
C GLY A 257 -9.85 -8.93 26.47
N ASP A 258 -9.49 -8.39 27.62
CA ASP A 258 -10.12 -7.22 28.24
C ASP A 258 -9.89 -5.90 27.49
N ASN A 259 -8.97 -5.88 26.51
CA ASN A 259 -8.59 -4.66 25.79
C ASN A 259 -9.15 -4.64 24.37
N PRO A 260 -9.76 -3.52 23.94
CA PRO A 260 -10.16 -3.33 22.55
C PRO A 260 -8.95 -3.40 21.63
N SER A 261 -9.13 -3.96 20.43
CA SER A 261 -8.15 -3.94 19.35
C SER A 261 -8.87 -4.16 18.03
N HIS A 262 -8.29 -3.70 16.92
CA HIS A 262 -8.83 -3.97 15.59
C HIS A 262 -8.95 -5.48 15.33
N TRP A 263 -7.93 -6.24 15.72
CA TRP A 263 -7.93 -7.70 15.57
C TRP A 263 -9.11 -8.38 16.26
N ARG A 264 -9.45 -7.95 17.51
CA ARG A 264 -10.65 -8.40 18.23
C ARG A 264 -11.92 -7.95 17.52
N ASP A 265 -11.94 -6.74 16.99
CA ASP A 265 -13.10 -6.19 16.29
C ASP A 265 -13.38 -6.95 14.99
N VAL A 266 -12.36 -7.35 14.25
CA VAL A 266 -12.48 -8.26 13.10
C VAL A 266 -13.07 -9.61 13.53
N GLY A 267 -12.56 -10.21 14.60
CA GLY A 267 -13.06 -11.48 15.15
C GLY A 267 -12.81 -12.68 14.26
N VAL A 268 -11.87 -12.57 13.34
CA VAL A 268 -11.42 -13.63 12.43
C VAL A 268 -9.97 -13.94 12.73
N GLN A 269 -9.62 -15.22 12.71
CA GLN A 269 -8.23 -15.69 12.73
C GLN A 269 -7.83 -16.09 11.33
N GLY A 270 -6.60 -15.73 10.97
CA GLY A 270 -5.92 -16.18 9.76
C GLY A 270 -4.64 -16.93 10.10
N TYR A 271 -4.25 -17.82 9.23
CA TYR A 271 -2.92 -18.45 9.25
C TYR A 271 -2.47 -18.77 7.84
N GLN A 272 -1.16 -18.91 7.68
CA GLN A 272 -0.52 -19.29 6.42
C GLN A 272 -0.02 -20.74 6.53
N PRO A 273 -0.52 -21.68 5.71
CA PRO A 273 -0.09 -23.07 5.73
C PRO A 273 1.41 -23.23 5.51
N ASP A 274 2.02 -24.22 6.16
CA ASP A 274 3.45 -24.49 6.02
C ASP A 274 3.86 -24.94 4.62
N GLU A 275 2.95 -25.54 3.86
CA GLU A 275 3.14 -25.93 2.47
C GLU A 275 3.23 -24.76 1.49
N TRP A 276 2.79 -23.57 1.86
CA TRP A 276 3.00 -22.36 1.06
C TRP A 276 4.47 -21.96 1.09
N GLY A 277 5.03 -21.64 -0.06
CA GLY A 277 6.43 -21.24 -0.19
C GLY A 277 6.80 -20.10 0.75
N GLN A 278 7.90 -20.24 1.51
CA GLN A 278 8.35 -19.28 2.50
C GLN A 278 9.38 -18.32 1.93
N SER A 279 9.20 -17.02 2.14
CA SER A 279 10.23 -16.00 1.91
C SER A 279 11.14 -15.83 3.15
N ALA A 280 12.11 -14.91 3.07
CA ALA A 280 12.90 -14.52 4.24
C ALA A 280 12.06 -13.76 5.29
N SER A 281 10.96 -13.13 4.89
CA SER A 281 10.02 -12.46 5.77
C SER A 281 9.00 -13.45 6.32
N GLY A 282 8.96 -13.62 7.64
CA GLY A 282 8.08 -14.62 8.26
C GLY A 282 6.58 -14.45 8.00
N TRP A 283 6.16 -13.24 7.65
CA TRP A 283 4.78 -12.90 7.32
C TRP A 283 4.41 -13.15 5.86
N LEU A 284 5.38 -13.43 4.98
CA LEU A 284 5.18 -13.56 3.54
C LEU A 284 5.34 -15.01 3.10
N ARG A 285 4.22 -15.66 2.81
CA ARG A 285 4.17 -16.94 2.13
C ARG A 285 3.59 -16.79 0.73
N VAL A 286 4.04 -17.64 -0.18
CA VAL A 286 3.70 -17.58 -1.61
C VAL A 286 2.35 -18.24 -1.83
N TYR A 287 1.36 -17.43 -2.24
CA TYR A 287 0.02 -17.88 -2.61
C TYR A 287 -0.55 -16.99 -3.73
N PRO A 288 -0.20 -17.26 -4.99
CA PRO A 288 -0.53 -16.40 -6.14
C PRO A 288 -2.03 -16.25 -6.39
N ASP A 289 -2.82 -17.30 -6.10
CA ASP A 289 -4.28 -17.28 -6.21
C ASP A 289 -4.90 -16.15 -5.37
N GLY A 290 -4.25 -15.74 -4.31
CA GLY A 290 -4.69 -14.64 -3.48
C GLY A 290 -4.66 -13.29 -4.19
N LEU A 291 -3.68 -13.02 -5.05
CA LEU A 291 -3.69 -11.79 -5.85
C LEU A 291 -4.84 -11.80 -6.85
N ARG A 292 -5.10 -12.93 -7.51
CA ARG A 292 -6.29 -13.09 -8.36
C ARG A 292 -7.57 -12.89 -7.56
N GLY A 293 -7.66 -13.50 -6.38
CA GLY A 293 -8.82 -13.43 -5.49
C GLY A 293 -9.16 -12.01 -5.06
N ILE A 294 -8.18 -11.23 -4.58
CA ILE A 294 -8.43 -9.85 -4.17
C ILE A 294 -8.81 -8.95 -5.36
N LEU A 295 -8.25 -9.15 -6.55
CA LEU A 295 -8.64 -8.41 -7.74
C LEU A 295 -10.10 -8.70 -8.14
N ILE A 296 -10.54 -9.96 -8.05
CA ILE A 296 -11.93 -10.35 -8.29
C ILE A 296 -12.84 -9.74 -7.21
N TRP A 297 -12.46 -9.81 -5.95
CA TRP A 297 -13.25 -9.25 -4.85
C TRP A 297 -13.43 -7.73 -5.00
N ILE A 298 -12.36 -6.99 -5.37
CA ILE A 298 -12.44 -5.55 -5.66
C ILE A 298 -13.41 -5.27 -6.80
N LYS A 299 -13.32 -6.05 -7.88
CA LYS A 299 -14.23 -5.92 -9.02
C LYS A 299 -15.70 -6.08 -8.61
N GLU A 300 -16.00 -7.13 -7.86
CA GLU A 300 -17.37 -7.48 -7.48
C GLU A 300 -17.97 -6.49 -6.48
N ASN A 301 -17.18 -5.99 -5.55
CA ASN A 301 -17.66 -5.09 -4.50
C ASN A 301 -17.67 -3.61 -4.89
N TYR A 302 -16.80 -3.20 -5.85
CA TYR A 302 -16.64 -1.78 -6.19
C TYR A 302 -16.83 -1.46 -7.69
N GLY A 303 -17.44 -2.36 -8.46
CA GLY A 303 -17.83 -2.06 -9.86
C GLY A 303 -16.65 -2.00 -10.83
N ASN A 304 -15.59 -2.80 -10.58
CA ASN A 304 -14.43 -2.96 -11.45
C ASN A 304 -13.64 -1.66 -11.69
N PRO A 305 -13.19 -0.96 -10.63
CA PRO A 305 -12.39 0.25 -10.79
C PRO A 305 -11.04 -0.06 -11.45
N PRO A 306 -10.35 0.94 -12.01
CA PRO A 306 -8.96 0.77 -12.43
C PRO A 306 -8.08 0.42 -11.22
N VAL A 307 -7.36 -0.69 -11.26
CA VAL A 307 -6.43 -1.12 -10.21
C VAL A 307 -5.00 -1.10 -10.75
N LEU A 308 -4.12 -0.36 -10.08
CA LEU A 308 -2.68 -0.45 -10.25
C LEU A 308 -2.11 -1.32 -9.12
N ILE A 309 -1.49 -2.43 -9.44
CA ILE A 309 -0.71 -3.18 -8.45
C ILE A 309 0.53 -2.35 -8.15
N THR A 310 0.52 -1.66 -7.01
CA THR A 310 1.55 -0.70 -6.61
C THR A 310 2.72 -1.33 -5.89
N GLU A 311 2.49 -2.49 -5.27
CA GLU A 311 3.55 -3.32 -4.71
C GLU A 311 3.15 -4.81 -4.75
N ASN A 312 4.11 -5.64 -5.16
CA ASN A 312 4.08 -7.08 -5.09
C ASN A 312 5.53 -7.57 -5.16
N GLY A 313 5.97 -8.45 -4.26
CA GLY A 313 7.38 -8.79 -4.20
C GLY A 313 7.73 -9.91 -3.22
N PHE A 314 8.96 -10.37 -3.29
CA PHE A 314 9.48 -11.50 -2.51
C PHE A 314 10.81 -11.12 -1.86
N SER A 315 10.97 -11.46 -0.58
CA SER A 315 12.21 -11.25 0.15
C SER A 315 13.09 -12.49 0.20
N ASP A 316 14.39 -12.29 0.06
CA ASP A 316 15.44 -13.26 0.37
C ASP A 316 16.40 -12.69 1.44
N LEU A 317 17.35 -13.50 1.87
CA LEU A 317 18.36 -13.07 2.85
C LEU A 317 19.53 -12.39 2.15
N ASP A 318 20.13 -13.05 1.17
CA ASP A 318 21.26 -12.53 0.38
C ASP A 318 21.53 -13.43 -0.83
N GLY A 319 22.26 -12.90 -1.82
CA GLY A 319 22.69 -13.64 -3.00
C GLY A 319 22.22 -13.02 -4.31
N LEU A 320 22.74 -13.58 -5.40
CA LEU A 320 22.40 -13.15 -6.76
C LEU A 320 21.54 -14.19 -7.51
N GLU A 321 21.61 -15.45 -7.09
CA GLU A 321 20.78 -16.54 -7.59
C GLU A 321 19.53 -16.62 -6.71
N ASP A 322 18.45 -16.02 -7.16
CA ASP A 322 17.22 -15.78 -6.40
C ASP A 322 16.00 -16.47 -7.04
N ASP A 323 16.09 -17.78 -7.23
CA ASP A 323 15.09 -18.62 -7.89
C ASP A 323 13.70 -18.53 -7.21
N GLY A 324 13.65 -18.41 -5.88
CA GLY A 324 12.39 -18.19 -5.15
C GLY A 324 11.66 -16.93 -5.59
N ARG A 325 12.41 -15.85 -5.84
CA ARG A 325 11.86 -14.60 -6.38
C ARG A 325 11.41 -14.74 -7.82
N ILE A 326 12.15 -15.50 -8.64
CA ILE A 326 11.78 -15.77 -10.03
C ILE A 326 10.42 -16.49 -10.07
N ASN A 327 10.27 -17.55 -9.31
CA ASN A 327 9.01 -18.29 -9.21
C ASN A 327 7.86 -17.38 -8.75
N TYR A 328 8.09 -16.58 -7.70
CA TYR A 328 7.11 -15.61 -7.21
C TYR A 328 6.66 -14.65 -8.32
N ILE A 329 7.61 -14.02 -9.04
CA ILE A 329 7.30 -13.08 -10.12
C ILE A 329 6.45 -13.73 -11.20
N GLN A 330 6.85 -14.91 -11.67
CA GLN A 330 6.16 -15.62 -12.75
C GLN A 330 4.74 -16.03 -12.33
N GLU A 331 4.58 -16.61 -11.14
CA GLU A 331 3.30 -17.10 -10.64
C GLU A 331 2.32 -15.94 -10.35
N TYR A 332 2.79 -14.84 -9.73
CA TYR A 332 1.91 -13.69 -9.42
C TYR A 332 1.54 -12.89 -10.68
N LEU A 333 2.44 -12.78 -11.65
CA LEU A 333 2.09 -12.21 -12.95
C LEU A 333 1.10 -13.10 -13.70
N TYR A 334 1.25 -14.43 -13.63
CA TYR A 334 0.30 -15.36 -14.22
C TYR A 334 -1.10 -15.21 -13.60
N ALA A 335 -1.20 -15.18 -12.27
CA ALA A 335 -2.44 -14.94 -11.54
C ALA A 335 -3.07 -13.57 -11.89
N THR A 336 -2.24 -12.56 -12.14
CA THR A 336 -2.70 -11.25 -12.63
C THR A 336 -3.29 -11.35 -14.03
N LEU A 337 -2.66 -12.10 -14.94
CA LEU A 337 -3.18 -12.34 -16.30
C LEU A 337 -4.51 -13.12 -16.28
N GLU A 338 -4.65 -14.13 -15.40
CA GLU A 338 -5.93 -14.83 -15.20
C GLU A 338 -7.02 -13.85 -14.72
N ALA A 339 -6.71 -12.98 -13.74
CA ALA A 339 -7.65 -11.95 -13.29
C ALA A 339 -8.11 -11.03 -14.43
N ILE A 340 -7.20 -10.64 -15.33
CA ILE A 340 -7.50 -9.79 -16.48
C ILE A 340 -8.32 -10.56 -17.54
N HIS A 341 -7.83 -11.72 -17.97
CA HIS A 341 -8.36 -12.39 -19.16
C HIS A 341 -9.56 -13.28 -18.87
N GLU A 342 -9.58 -13.97 -17.75
CA GLU A 342 -10.66 -14.89 -17.39
C GLU A 342 -11.74 -14.19 -16.55
N HIS A 343 -11.33 -13.28 -15.66
CA HIS A 343 -12.25 -12.58 -14.77
C HIS A 343 -12.52 -11.12 -15.16
N GLN A 344 -11.86 -10.60 -16.20
CA GLN A 344 -12.06 -9.25 -16.73
C GLN A 344 -11.87 -8.14 -15.68
N CYS A 345 -10.94 -8.35 -14.75
CA CYS A 345 -10.54 -7.33 -13.79
C CYS A 345 -9.81 -6.19 -14.52
N ASN A 346 -10.10 -4.95 -14.13
CA ASN A 346 -9.53 -3.76 -14.75
C ASN A 346 -8.17 -3.41 -14.14
N VAL A 347 -7.17 -4.26 -14.37
CA VAL A 347 -5.79 -4.02 -13.93
C VAL A 347 -5.06 -3.18 -14.96
N ILE A 348 -4.59 -1.99 -14.56
CA ILE A 348 -3.95 -1.00 -15.44
C ILE A 348 -2.42 -1.03 -15.41
N GLY A 349 -1.82 -1.74 -14.46
CA GLY A 349 -0.37 -1.85 -14.36
C GLY A 349 0.08 -2.72 -13.19
N TYR A 350 1.36 -3.06 -13.20
CA TYR A 350 2.00 -3.89 -12.19
C TYR A 350 3.38 -3.32 -11.82
N THR A 351 3.65 -3.22 -10.53
CA THR A 351 4.92 -2.76 -9.98
C THR A 351 5.51 -3.85 -9.09
N TYR A 352 6.74 -4.27 -9.39
CA TYR A 352 7.48 -5.16 -8.51
C TYR A 352 8.15 -4.37 -7.36
N TRP A 353 7.98 -4.82 -6.12
CA TRP A 353 8.70 -4.32 -4.96
C TRP A 353 9.91 -5.25 -4.67
N SER A 354 11.16 -4.80 -4.81
CA SER A 354 11.58 -3.44 -5.15
C SER A 354 12.66 -3.47 -6.24
N LEU A 355 13.00 -2.32 -6.81
CA LEU A 355 14.06 -2.22 -7.81
C LEU A 355 15.42 -2.70 -7.27
N MET A 356 15.76 -2.29 -6.05
CA MET A 356 17.03 -2.62 -5.40
C MET A 356 16.81 -2.86 -3.91
N ASP A 357 17.72 -3.63 -3.31
CA ASP A 357 17.73 -3.82 -1.86
C ASP A 357 17.76 -2.47 -1.15
N ASN A 358 16.97 -2.32 -0.09
CA ASN A 358 16.82 -1.06 0.63
C ASN A 358 16.71 -1.30 2.15
N PHE A 359 16.42 -0.25 2.90
CA PHE A 359 16.16 -0.33 4.33
C PHE A 359 14.73 -0.81 4.57
N GLU A 360 14.58 -2.08 4.92
CA GLU A 360 13.28 -2.75 5.12
C GLU A 360 12.80 -2.55 6.57
N TRP A 361 12.41 -1.34 6.90
CA TRP A 361 11.82 -0.93 8.18
C TRP A 361 12.52 -1.55 9.41
N ASN A 362 11.79 -2.25 10.26
CA ASN A 362 12.31 -2.87 11.48
C ASN A 362 13.35 -3.97 11.24
N THR A 363 13.41 -4.56 10.05
CA THR A 363 14.41 -5.58 9.71
C THR A 363 15.71 -4.99 9.13
N GLY A 364 15.72 -3.68 8.88
CA GLY A 364 16.90 -2.98 8.37
C GLY A 364 17.32 -3.50 7.00
N TYR A 365 18.56 -4.00 6.90
CA TYR A 365 19.12 -4.52 5.64
C TYR A 365 19.18 -6.05 5.57
N THR A 366 18.51 -6.75 6.48
CA THR A 366 18.60 -8.21 6.59
C THR A 366 17.65 -8.93 5.62
N GLN A 367 16.50 -8.34 5.30
CA GLN A 367 15.55 -8.86 4.33
C GLN A 367 15.66 -8.04 3.04
N ARG A 368 15.76 -8.73 1.91
CA ARG A 368 16.13 -8.12 0.63
C ARG A 368 15.05 -8.37 -0.41
N PHE A 369 14.37 -7.30 -0.82
CA PHE A 369 13.32 -7.36 -1.83
C PHE A 369 13.79 -6.99 -3.24
N GLY A 370 15.02 -6.48 -3.39
CA GLY A 370 15.52 -5.88 -4.63
C GLY A 370 15.69 -6.88 -5.76
N LEU A 371 15.36 -6.46 -6.99
CA LEU A 371 15.84 -7.08 -8.23
C LEU A 371 17.34 -6.87 -8.42
N TYR A 372 17.88 -5.83 -7.82
CA TYR A 372 19.30 -5.53 -7.74
C TYR A 372 19.80 -5.67 -6.30
N HIS A 373 20.84 -6.46 -6.13
CA HIS A 373 21.59 -6.53 -4.88
C HIS A 373 22.33 -5.23 -4.63
N VAL A 374 22.28 -4.72 -3.40
CA VAL A 374 23.07 -3.57 -2.94
C VAL A 374 24.10 -4.02 -1.92
N ASN A 375 25.37 -3.74 -2.20
CA ASN A 375 26.43 -3.94 -1.22
C ASN A 375 26.47 -2.78 -0.20
N PHE A 376 25.82 -2.97 0.94
CA PHE A 376 25.73 -1.93 1.97
C PHE A 376 27.05 -1.69 2.73
N THR A 377 28.04 -2.57 2.59
CA THR A 377 29.37 -2.38 3.19
C THR A 377 30.32 -1.60 2.28
N ASP A 378 30.01 -1.52 0.98
CA ASP A 378 30.72 -0.70 0.03
C ASP A 378 30.29 0.77 0.13
N PRO A 379 31.19 1.75 0.32
CA PRO A 379 30.85 3.17 0.34
C PRO A 379 30.12 3.63 -0.94
N GLU A 380 30.42 3.05 -2.10
CA GLU A 380 29.77 3.35 -3.39
C GLU A 380 28.41 2.70 -3.53
N ARG A 381 28.00 1.83 -2.57
CA ARG A 381 26.73 1.09 -2.66
C ARG A 381 26.56 0.38 -3.99
N THR A 382 27.57 -0.34 -4.44
CA THR A 382 27.54 -1.08 -5.72
C THR A 382 26.28 -1.89 -5.87
N ARG A 383 25.60 -1.76 -7.04
CA ARG A 383 24.36 -2.47 -7.38
C ARG A 383 24.69 -3.53 -8.41
N THR A 384 24.27 -4.76 -8.14
CA THR A 384 24.50 -5.90 -9.02
C THR A 384 23.15 -6.53 -9.37
N PRO A 385 22.82 -6.75 -10.66
CA PRO A 385 21.56 -7.39 -11.04
C PRO A 385 21.51 -8.81 -10.48
N LYS A 386 20.39 -9.19 -9.87
CA LYS A 386 20.10 -10.56 -9.50
C LYS A 386 19.53 -11.33 -10.71
N LYS A 387 19.51 -12.65 -10.65
CA LYS A 387 18.97 -13.51 -11.74
C LYS A 387 17.53 -13.11 -12.08
N SER A 388 16.71 -12.84 -11.07
CA SER A 388 15.32 -12.37 -11.23
C SER A 388 15.18 -11.10 -12.05
N SER A 389 16.13 -10.17 -11.99
CA SER A 389 16.08 -8.93 -12.79
C SER A 389 16.13 -9.22 -14.30
N LEU A 390 16.87 -10.26 -14.70
CA LEU A 390 17.00 -10.68 -16.10
C LEU A 390 15.75 -11.41 -16.58
N VAL A 391 15.13 -12.23 -15.71
CA VAL A 391 13.84 -12.88 -15.99
C VAL A 391 12.75 -11.81 -16.11
N TYR A 392 12.68 -10.87 -15.18
CA TYR A 392 11.71 -9.77 -15.21
C TYR A 392 11.87 -8.92 -16.46
N LYS A 393 13.11 -8.62 -16.85
CA LYS A 393 13.44 -7.96 -18.13
C LYS A 393 12.89 -8.75 -19.32
N ASN A 394 13.11 -10.07 -19.36
CA ASN A 394 12.61 -10.92 -20.45
C ASN A 394 11.09 -10.85 -20.56
N ILE A 395 10.37 -10.87 -19.43
CA ILE A 395 8.91 -10.73 -19.40
C ILE A 395 8.49 -9.35 -19.94
N ILE A 396 9.17 -8.29 -19.53
CA ILE A 396 8.90 -6.93 -20.03
C ILE A 396 9.12 -6.83 -21.54
N ASP A 397 10.20 -7.39 -22.05
CA ASP A 397 10.59 -7.31 -23.47
C ASP A 397 9.65 -8.14 -24.36
N THR A 398 9.34 -9.35 -23.94
CA THR A 398 8.59 -10.32 -24.77
C THR A 398 7.08 -10.27 -24.54
N ARG A 399 6.63 -9.68 -23.44
CA ARG A 399 5.22 -9.73 -22.97
C ARG A 399 4.71 -11.15 -22.80
N HIS A 400 5.60 -12.06 -22.43
CA HIS A 400 5.34 -13.46 -22.24
C HIS A 400 6.05 -13.98 -20.98
N ILE A 401 5.39 -14.87 -20.23
CA ILE A 401 6.00 -15.59 -19.11
C ILE A 401 6.58 -16.87 -19.70
N ASP A 402 7.90 -16.88 -19.86
CA ASP A 402 8.67 -18.05 -20.28
C ASP A 402 9.19 -18.75 -19.02
N TRP A 403 8.53 -19.85 -18.65
CA TRP A 403 8.85 -20.62 -17.44
C TRP A 403 10.21 -21.30 -17.48
N ASP A 404 10.73 -21.56 -18.69
CA ASP A 404 12.01 -22.24 -18.93
C ASP A 404 13.15 -21.27 -19.25
N PHE A 405 12.88 -19.94 -19.17
CA PHE A 405 13.88 -18.95 -19.48
C PHE A 405 15.03 -18.95 -18.47
N GLU A 406 16.21 -19.36 -18.94
CA GLU A 406 17.47 -19.30 -18.20
C GLU A 406 18.34 -18.15 -18.70
N PRO A 407 18.58 -17.10 -17.91
CA PRO A 407 19.49 -16.03 -18.31
C PRO A 407 20.89 -16.58 -18.53
N SER A 408 21.50 -16.22 -19.67
CA SER A 408 22.89 -16.60 -19.91
C SER A 408 23.79 -15.94 -18.86
N LYS A 409 24.58 -16.75 -18.16
CA LYS A 409 25.65 -16.26 -17.26
C LYS A 409 26.60 -15.40 -18.09
N LYS A 410 26.68 -14.10 -17.81
CA LYS A 410 27.69 -13.21 -18.38
C LYS A 410 29.00 -13.31 -17.62
#